data_37a5f3fe2d53aeb986be2fe48428ff66
#
_entry.id   37a5f3fe2d53aeb986be2fe48428ff66
#
_cell.length_a   1.000
_cell.length_b   1.000
_cell.length_c   1.000
_cell.angle_alpha   90.00
_cell.angle_beta   90.00
_cell.angle_gamma   90.00
#
_symmetry.space_group_name_H-M   'P 1'
#
loop_
_entity.id
_entity.type
_entity.pdbx_description
1 polymer ?
#
loop_
_entity_poly.entity_id
_entity_poly.type
_entity_poly.pdbx_seq_one_letter_code
_entity_poly.pdbx_strand_id
1 'polypeptide(L)'
;MAAKKMHPLVKVAIALVVIAVGGWLFVRSAQSVRAEPYQMSARHLQGWTLGVDTATDSQGSVASLRPPPELPMNMFRQLFSRQMESMGTPSQPGIPLALRQELPAGVTPERVLALAQAAGLDRASISPGCVGYRRMSAMGATRQLYYLVFSVAGFEAFRADLAKEAGPDFKPDALAPVLMMAAQPDFTGWMPIGADASRDCIAPVEVE
;
A
#
# COMPACT_ATOMS: atom_id res chain seq x y z
N MET A 1 24.88 25.50 -55.39
CA MET A 1 24.14 24.25 -55.12
C MET A 1 22.72 24.62 -54.74
N ALA A 2 21.71 24.28 -55.54
CA ALA A 2 20.31 24.63 -55.27
C ALA A 2 19.74 23.59 -54.30
N ALA A 3 19.31 24.01 -53.12
CA ALA A 3 18.65 23.14 -52.14
C ALA A 3 17.32 22.62 -52.72
N LYS A 4 17.27 21.32 -53.00
CA LYS A 4 16.09 20.63 -53.55
C LYS A 4 14.95 20.78 -52.54
N LYS A 5 13.92 21.58 -52.86
CA LYS A 5 12.74 21.78 -52.01
C LYS A 5 12.03 20.43 -51.76
N MET A 6 12.00 19.99 -50.52
CA MET A 6 11.34 18.75 -50.12
C MET A 6 9.83 18.86 -50.35
N HIS A 7 9.24 17.81 -50.92
CA HIS A 7 7.80 17.75 -51.23
C HIS A 7 6.98 17.89 -49.90
N PRO A 8 5.87 18.65 -49.87
CA PRO A 8 5.10 18.89 -48.67
C PRO A 8 4.61 17.60 -47.97
N LEU A 9 4.26 16.56 -48.73
CA LEU A 9 3.88 15.27 -48.19
C LEU A 9 5.01 14.58 -47.41
N VAL A 10 6.27 14.75 -47.82
CA VAL A 10 7.42 14.19 -47.09
C VAL A 10 7.62 14.90 -45.74
N LYS A 11 7.39 16.21 -45.69
CA LYS A 11 7.45 16.97 -44.43
C LYS A 11 6.39 16.52 -43.45
N VAL A 12 5.15 16.29 -43.93
CA VAL A 12 4.04 15.77 -43.08
C VAL A 12 4.36 14.37 -42.59
N ALA A 13 4.86 13.49 -43.45
CA ALA A 13 5.23 12.13 -43.04
C ALA A 13 6.33 12.12 -41.97
N ILE A 14 7.37 12.95 -42.12
CA ILE A 14 8.43 13.10 -41.12
C ILE A 14 7.85 13.61 -39.79
N ALA A 15 6.98 14.63 -39.82
CA ALA A 15 6.36 15.17 -38.62
C ALA A 15 5.53 14.09 -37.85
N LEU A 16 4.76 13.29 -38.58
CA LEU A 16 3.98 12.20 -37.98
C LEU A 16 4.88 11.12 -37.36
N VAL A 17 5.99 10.76 -38.01
CA VAL A 17 6.95 9.81 -37.43
C VAL A 17 7.60 10.36 -36.17
N VAL A 18 7.98 11.64 -36.18
CA VAL A 18 8.58 12.27 -34.95
C VAL A 18 7.59 12.30 -33.80
N ILE A 19 6.31 12.63 -34.06
CA ILE A 19 5.25 12.63 -33.04
C ILE A 19 5.02 11.20 -32.52
N ALA A 20 4.94 10.21 -33.40
CA ALA A 20 4.72 8.82 -33.03
C ALA A 20 5.88 8.27 -32.19
N VAL A 21 7.12 8.49 -32.60
CA VAL A 21 8.32 8.06 -31.87
C VAL A 21 8.44 8.81 -30.54
N GLY A 22 8.24 10.13 -30.53
CA GLY A 22 8.26 10.95 -29.32
C GLY A 22 7.17 10.52 -28.33
N GLY A 23 5.96 10.29 -28.81
CA GLY A 23 4.85 9.78 -27.98
C GLY A 23 5.14 8.39 -27.40
N TRP A 24 5.68 7.48 -28.22
CA TRP A 24 6.06 6.13 -27.75
C TRP A 24 7.16 6.18 -26.70
N LEU A 25 8.22 6.97 -26.90
CA LEU A 25 9.29 7.16 -25.93
C LEU A 25 8.79 7.77 -24.64
N PHE A 26 7.88 8.75 -24.71
CA PHE A 26 7.25 9.35 -23.53
C PHE A 26 6.44 8.33 -22.73
N VAL A 27 5.58 7.54 -23.39
CA VAL A 27 4.79 6.48 -22.73
C VAL A 27 5.71 5.44 -22.08
N ARG A 28 6.75 5.02 -22.79
CA ARG A 28 7.72 4.05 -22.27
C ARG A 28 8.48 4.60 -21.06
N SER A 29 8.90 5.86 -21.10
CA SER A 29 9.56 6.53 -19.98
C SER A 29 8.63 6.64 -18.76
N ALA A 30 7.36 7.05 -18.97
CA ALA A 30 6.38 7.16 -17.92
C ALA A 30 6.07 5.78 -17.26
N GLN A 31 6.05 4.70 -18.05
CA GLN A 31 5.86 3.35 -17.52
C GLN A 31 7.07 2.87 -16.72
N SER A 32 8.30 3.19 -17.16
CA SER A 32 9.50 2.80 -16.41
C SER A 32 9.58 3.47 -15.05
N VAL A 33 9.25 4.76 -14.95
CA VAL A 33 9.22 5.51 -13.68
C VAL A 33 8.22 4.90 -12.68
N ARG A 34 7.08 4.39 -13.16
CA ARG A 34 6.09 3.74 -12.29
C ARG A 34 6.56 2.40 -11.75
N ALA A 35 7.39 1.68 -12.48
CA ALA A 35 7.91 0.36 -12.12
C ALA A 35 9.24 0.42 -11.33
N GLU A 36 9.85 1.61 -11.18
CA GLU A 36 11.06 1.76 -10.39
C GLU A 36 10.81 1.36 -8.92
N PRO A 37 11.79 0.67 -8.27
CA PRO A 37 11.70 0.33 -6.86
C PRO A 37 11.45 1.56 -5.99
N TYR A 38 10.64 1.39 -4.95
CA TYR A 38 10.52 2.38 -3.88
C TYR A 38 11.66 2.17 -2.89
N GLN A 39 12.28 3.24 -2.42
CA GLN A 39 13.41 3.16 -1.51
C GLN A 39 12.96 3.34 -0.06
N MET A 40 13.38 2.41 0.80
CA MET A 40 13.10 2.43 2.23
C MET A 40 14.40 2.35 3.01
N SER A 41 14.61 3.28 3.93
CA SER A 41 15.78 3.20 4.82
C SER A 41 15.65 2.05 5.82
N ALA A 42 16.73 1.28 6.04
CA ALA A 42 16.77 0.20 7.00
C ALA A 42 16.34 0.62 8.43
N ARG A 43 16.54 1.88 8.81
CA ARG A 43 16.07 2.43 10.09
C ARG A 43 14.56 2.37 10.27
N HIS A 44 13.79 2.40 9.17
CA HIS A 44 12.33 2.33 9.21
C HIS A 44 11.78 0.93 9.52
N LEU A 45 12.65 -0.08 9.50
CA LEU A 45 12.29 -1.45 9.89
C LEU A 45 12.40 -1.68 11.40
N GLN A 46 12.86 -0.69 12.14
CA GLN A 46 13.01 -0.73 13.60
C GLN A 46 12.07 0.27 14.27
N GLY A 47 11.84 0.09 15.58
CA GLY A 47 11.05 1.03 16.36
C GLY A 47 9.53 0.97 16.12
N TRP A 48 9.04 -0.14 15.57
CA TRP A 48 7.59 -0.38 15.46
C TRP A 48 6.97 -0.59 16.83
N THR A 49 5.76 -0.09 17.01
CA THR A 49 5.05 -0.14 18.30
C THR A 49 3.64 -0.66 18.14
N LEU A 50 3.13 -1.36 19.14
CA LEU A 50 1.74 -1.79 19.19
C LEU A 50 0.86 -0.70 19.79
N GLY A 51 -0.35 -0.52 19.25
CA GLY A 51 -1.29 0.47 19.74
C GLY A 51 -2.74 0.18 19.42
N VAL A 52 -3.65 0.68 20.26
CA VAL A 52 -5.10 0.67 20.01
C VAL A 52 -5.45 1.75 18.99
N ASP A 53 -6.28 1.41 18.01
CA ASP A 53 -6.71 2.34 16.99
C ASP A 53 -8.00 3.06 17.41
N THR A 54 -7.95 4.39 17.37
CA THR A 54 -9.06 5.27 17.73
C THR A 54 -9.54 6.14 16.58
N ALA A 55 -8.79 6.17 15.47
CA ALA A 55 -9.12 6.99 14.31
C ALA A 55 -10.32 6.43 13.55
N THR A 56 -11.16 7.31 13.04
CA THR A 56 -12.33 6.96 12.23
C THR A 56 -11.95 6.42 10.84
N ASP A 57 -10.77 6.78 10.34
CA ASP A 57 -10.21 6.32 9.08
C ASP A 57 -9.31 5.07 9.22
N SER A 58 -9.29 4.44 10.41
CA SER A 58 -8.56 3.19 10.65
C SER A 58 -9.14 1.95 9.96
N GLN A 59 -10.18 2.14 9.16
CA GLN A 59 -10.88 1.08 8.42
C GLN A 59 -11.47 0.00 9.33
N GLY A 60 -11.90 0.39 10.52
CA GLY A 60 -12.41 -0.52 11.52
C GLY A 60 -11.34 -1.36 12.22
N SER A 61 -10.06 -1.07 12.02
CA SER A 61 -8.99 -1.66 12.82
C SER A 61 -9.19 -1.33 14.31
N VAL A 62 -8.97 -2.30 15.16
CA VAL A 62 -9.08 -2.11 16.62
C VAL A 62 -7.72 -1.94 17.28
N ALA A 63 -6.69 -2.48 16.65
CA ALA A 63 -5.31 -2.38 17.08
C ALA A 63 -4.38 -2.55 15.89
N SER A 64 -3.24 -1.90 15.92
CA SER A 64 -2.26 -1.95 14.84
C SER A 64 -0.82 -2.00 15.34
N LEU A 65 0.03 -2.52 14.48
CA LEU A 65 1.48 -2.39 14.56
C LEU A 65 1.89 -1.14 13.81
N ARG A 66 2.34 -0.12 14.53
CA ARG A 66 2.59 1.23 14.04
C ARG A 66 4.04 1.43 13.66
N PRO A 67 4.32 1.92 12.45
CA PRO A 67 5.67 2.22 12.02
C PRO A 67 6.24 3.47 12.69
N PRO A 68 7.56 3.68 12.60
CA PRO A 68 8.15 5.00 12.84
C PRO A 68 7.46 6.07 11.98
N PRO A 69 7.18 7.28 12.52
CA PRO A 69 6.36 8.29 11.84
C PRO A 69 6.95 8.77 10.50
N GLU A 70 8.27 8.64 10.32
CA GLU A 70 8.96 9.02 9.08
C GLU A 70 8.66 8.06 7.91
N LEU A 71 8.36 6.78 8.18
CA LEU A 71 8.12 5.79 7.13
C LEU A 71 6.93 6.14 6.26
N PRO A 72 5.70 6.35 6.81
CA PRO A 72 4.54 6.68 5.99
C PRO A 72 4.75 7.96 5.18
N MET A 73 5.37 8.98 5.76
CA MET A 73 5.66 10.25 5.10
C MET A 73 6.66 10.09 3.94
N ASN A 74 7.72 9.33 4.16
CA ASN A 74 8.73 9.09 3.13
C ASN A 74 8.12 8.35 1.94
N MET A 75 7.41 7.26 2.21
CA MET A 75 6.78 6.45 1.16
C MET A 75 5.68 7.22 0.43
N PHE A 76 4.90 8.04 1.14
CA PHE A 76 3.89 8.91 0.52
C PHE A 76 4.51 9.93 -0.43
N ARG A 77 5.65 10.56 -0.07
CA ARG A 77 6.35 11.50 -0.95
C ARG A 77 6.80 10.84 -2.26
N GLN A 78 7.36 9.64 -2.17
CA GLN A 78 7.74 8.87 -3.36
C GLN A 78 6.52 8.51 -4.21
N LEU A 79 5.44 8.06 -3.58
CA LEU A 79 4.18 7.75 -4.26
C LEU A 79 3.63 9.00 -4.96
N PHE A 80 3.52 10.12 -4.24
CA PHE A 80 2.98 11.37 -4.77
C PHE A 80 3.79 11.88 -5.96
N SER A 81 5.13 11.82 -5.90
CA SER A 81 5.99 12.26 -7.00
C SER A 81 5.81 11.44 -8.28
N ARG A 82 5.37 10.18 -8.15
CA ARG A 82 5.15 9.28 -9.29
C ARG A 82 3.72 9.32 -9.85
N GLN A 83 2.74 9.53 -8.99
CA GLN A 83 1.32 9.52 -9.37
C GLN A 83 0.81 10.93 -9.70
N MET A 84 1.32 11.96 -9.00
CA MET A 84 0.92 13.37 -9.14
C MET A 84 -0.60 13.59 -8.98
N GLU A 85 -1.25 12.74 -8.16
CA GLU A 85 -2.68 12.79 -7.88
C GLU A 85 -2.93 13.24 -6.44
N SER A 86 -4.04 13.94 -6.22
CA SER A 86 -4.47 14.30 -4.86
C SER A 86 -4.98 13.06 -4.15
N MET A 87 -4.39 12.72 -3.01
CA MET A 87 -4.73 11.54 -2.21
C MET A 87 -4.81 11.89 -0.74
N GLY A 88 -5.74 11.26 -0.01
CA GLY A 88 -5.78 11.29 1.45
C GLY A 88 -4.76 10.31 2.03
N THR A 89 -4.22 10.65 3.21
CA THR A 89 -3.36 9.76 4.00
C THR A 89 -4.06 9.39 5.31
N PRO A 90 -3.87 8.18 5.86
CA PRO A 90 -4.46 7.83 7.14
C PRO A 90 -3.88 8.69 8.26
N SER A 91 -4.72 9.09 9.22
CA SER A 91 -4.28 9.87 10.39
C SER A 91 -3.47 9.04 11.39
N GLN A 92 -3.71 7.75 11.44
CA GLN A 92 -2.97 6.78 12.27
C GLN A 92 -2.54 5.60 11.39
N PRO A 93 -1.44 5.74 10.63
CA PRO A 93 -0.96 4.66 9.79
C PRO A 93 -0.43 3.50 10.63
N GLY A 94 -0.86 2.28 10.30
CA GLY A 94 -0.45 1.06 10.99
C GLY A 94 -0.81 -0.18 10.18
N ILE A 95 -0.14 -1.29 10.46
CA ILE A 95 -0.54 -2.61 9.97
C ILE A 95 -1.66 -3.10 10.89
N PRO A 96 -2.91 -3.25 10.40
CA PRO A 96 -4.01 -3.73 11.23
C PRO A 96 -3.72 -5.13 11.78
N LEU A 97 -3.96 -5.32 13.05
CA LEU A 97 -3.85 -6.63 13.72
C LEU A 97 -5.17 -7.40 13.66
N ALA A 98 -6.27 -6.68 13.82
CA ALA A 98 -7.63 -7.20 13.70
C ALA A 98 -8.59 -6.08 13.31
N LEU A 99 -9.67 -6.43 12.62
CA LEU A 99 -10.75 -5.51 12.28
C LEU A 99 -11.94 -5.73 13.22
N ARG A 100 -12.67 -4.66 13.55
CA ARG A 100 -13.85 -4.72 14.44
C ARG A 100 -14.87 -5.75 13.97
N GLN A 101 -15.09 -5.85 12.69
CA GLN A 101 -16.07 -6.78 12.11
C GLN A 101 -15.66 -8.26 12.20
N GLU A 102 -14.36 -8.55 12.43
CA GLU A 102 -13.86 -9.92 12.59
C GLU A 102 -14.01 -10.43 14.03
N LEU A 103 -14.24 -9.52 14.99
CA LEU A 103 -14.19 -9.83 16.40
C LEU A 103 -15.59 -9.90 17.01
N PRO A 104 -15.89 -10.92 17.80
CA PRO A 104 -17.11 -10.94 18.62
C PRO A 104 -17.04 -9.86 19.72
N ALA A 105 -18.20 -9.49 20.25
CA ALA A 105 -18.32 -8.41 21.24
C ALA A 105 -17.45 -8.61 22.52
N GLY A 106 -17.06 -9.84 22.83
CA GLY A 106 -16.26 -10.17 24.02
C GLY A 106 -14.76 -9.97 23.84
N VAL A 107 -14.25 -9.79 22.61
CA VAL A 107 -12.82 -9.58 22.35
C VAL A 107 -12.55 -8.08 22.26
N THR A 108 -11.84 -7.56 23.27
CA THR A 108 -11.52 -6.12 23.35
C THR A 108 -10.21 -5.78 22.62
N PRO A 109 -9.99 -4.51 22.24
CA PRO A 109 -8.72 -4.07 21.64
C PRO A 109 -7.50 -4.37 22.51
N GLU A 110 -7.63 -4.23 23.84
CA GLU A 110 -6.58 -4.51 24.80
C GLU A 110 -6.22 -6.01 24.81
N ARG A 111 -7.22 -6.88 24.63
CA ARG A 111 -6.98 -8.32 24.49
C ARG A 111 -6.23 -8.66 23.20
N VAL A 112 -6.58 -8.02 22.10
CA VAL A 112 -5.84 -8.13 20.82
C VAL A 112 -4.39 -7.71 21.00
N LEU A 113 -4.14 -6.59 21.69
CA LEU A 113 -2.76 -6.14 21.99
C LEU A 113 -2.01 -7.13 22.87
N ALA A 114 -2.66 -7.67 23.92
CA ALA A 114 -2.01 -8.64 24.79
C ALA A 114 -1.59 -9.91 24.04
N LEU A 115 -2.43 -10.39 23.12
CA LEU A 115 -2.09 -11.53 22.25
C LEU A 115 -0.95 -11.19 21.31
N ALA A 116 -0.96 -9.98 20.71
CA ALA A 116 0.10 -9.52 19.83
C ALA A 116 1.45 -9.40 20.56
N GLN A 117 1.45 -8.91 21.80
CA GLN A 117 2.64 -8.88 22.65
C GLN A 117 3.12 -10.29 23.02
N ALA A 118 2.21 -11.19 23.38
CA ALA A 118 2.54 -12.58 23.67
C ALA A 118 3.15 -13.30 22.46
N ALA A 119 2.71 -12.96 21.23
CA ALA A 119 3.28 -13.44 19.98
C ALA A 119 4.60 -12.73 19.61
N GLY A 120 5.03 -11.73 20.37
CA GLY A 120 6.29 -11.00 20.15
C GLY A 120 6.25 -10.01 18.98
N LEU A 121 5.06 -9.54 18.55
CA LEU A 121 4.93 -8.63 17.42
C LEU A 121 5.55 -7.25 17.69
N ASP A 122 5.71 -6.85 18.93
CA ASP A 122 6.42 -5.63 19.34
C ASP A 122 7.93 -5.66 19.02
N ARG A 123 8.48 -6.86 18.80
CA ARG A 123 9.90 -7.11 18.50
C ARG A 123 10.07 -7.93 17.23
N ALA A 124 9.02 -8.04 16.43
CA ALA A 124 9.04 -8.85 15.23
C ALA A 124 10.03 -8.33 14.20
N SER A 125 10.67 -9.24 13.48
CA SER A 125 11.38 -8.90 12.26
C SER A 125 10.36 -8.53 11.18
N ILE A 126 10.53 -7.35 10.59
CA ILE A 126 9.66 -6.79 9.56
C ILE A 126 10.48 -6.61 8.29
N SER A 127 9.96 -7.13 7.18
CA SER A 127 10.58 -6.98 5.87
C SER A 127 9.57 -6.40 4.88
N PRO A 128 9.93 -5.37 4.10
CA PRO A 128 9.06 -4.83 3.07
C PRO A 128 9.03 -5.79 1.87
N GLY A 129 7.90 -5.88 1.23
CA GLY A 129 7.70 -6.62 -0.02
C GLY A 129 7.57 -5.66 -1.20
N CYS A 130 6.42 -5.02 -1.30
CA CYS A 130 6.09 -4.17 -2.45
C CYS A 130 5.12 -3.04 -2.09
N VAL A 131 5.02 -2.09 -2.99
CA VAL A 131 3.87 -1.18 -3.04
C VAL A 131 2.74 -1.88 -3.77
N GLY A 132 1.62 -2.04 -3.09
CA GLY A 132 0.38 -2.59 -3.61
C GLY A 132 -0.57 -1.49 -4.07
N TYR A 133 -1.41 -1.82 -5.05
CA TYR A 133 -2.44 -0.93 -5.58
C TYR A 133 -3.74 -1.69 -5.80
N ARG A 134 -4.83 -1.06 -5.39
CA ARG A 134 -6.18 -1.54 -5.70
C ARG A 134 -7.04 -0.42 -6.25
N ARG A 135 -7.82 -0.78 -7.27
CA ARG A 135 -8.86 0.08 -7.81
C ARG A 135 -10.21 -0.60 -7.66
N MET A 136 -11.16 0.13 -7.10
CA MET A 136 -12.53 -0.32 -6.98
C MET A 136 -13.45 0.70 -7.64
N SER A 137 -14.46 0.21 -8.37
CA SER A 137 -15.53 1.03 -8.90
C SER A 137 -16.83 0.63 -8.20
N ALA A 138 -17.39 1.56 -7.43
CA ALA A 138 -18.65 1.35 -6.74
C ALA A 138 -19.53 2.60 -6.89
N MET A 139 -20.82 2.42 -7.19
CA MET A 139 -21.82 3.50 -7.31
C MET A 139 -21.39 4.66 -8.24
N GLY A 140 -20.72 4.34 -9.35
CA GLY A 140 -20.25 5.36 -10.31
C GLY A 140 -19.01 6.14 -9.90
N ALA A 141 -18.45 5.89 -8.72
CA ALA A 141 -17.17 6.46 -8.29
C ALA A 141 -16.05 5.46 -8.39
N THR A 142 -14.88 5.92 -8.85
CA THR A 142 -13.64 5.13 -8.81
C THR A 142 -12.89 5.48 -7.52
N ARG A 143 -12.52 4.46 -6.78
CA ARG A 143 -11.66 4.56 -5.61
C ARG A 143 -10.32 3.88 -5.88
N GLN A 144 -9.25 4.45 -5.37
CA GLN A 144 -7.88 3.95 -5.51
C GLN A 144 -7.25 3.86 -4.13
N LEU A 145 -6.52 2.79 -3.88
CA LEU A 145 -5.80 2.58 -2.63
C LEU A 145 -4.38 2.14 -2.92
N TYR A 146 -3.43 2.80 -2.27
CA TYR A 146 -2.03 2.43 -2.26
C TYR A 146 -1.61 1.99 -0.85
N TYR A 147 -0.90 0.89 -0.77
CA TYR A 147 -0.44 0.32 0.49
C TYR A 147 0.91 -0.37 0.35
N LEU A 148 1.61 -0.54 1.45
CA LEU A 148 2.82 -1.35 1.52
C LEU A 148 2.45 -2.76 2.00
N VAL A 149 2.97 -3.76 1.35
CA VAL A 149 2.89 -5.16 1.79
C VAL A 149 4.17 -5.47 2.58
N PHE A 150 3.99 -6.03 3.76
CA PHE A 150 5.09 -6.46 4.62
C PHE A 150 5.04 -7.97 4.87
N SER A 151 6.19 -8.53 5.23
CA SER A 151 6.27 -9.79 5.96
C SER A 151 6.62 -9.44 7.41
N VAL A 152 5.80 -9.90 8.34
CA VAL A 152 5.95 -9.66 9.79
C VAL A 152 6.09 -11.01 10.49
N ALA A 153 7.24 -11.28 11.08
CA ALA A 153 7.47 -12.54 11.77
C ALA A 153 6.47 -12.71 12.93
N GLY A 154 5.86 -13.89 13.01
CA GLY A 154 4.85 -14.18 14.04
C GLY A 154 3.44 -13.68 13.75
N PHE A 155 3.18 -12.92 12.67
CA PHE A 155 1.86 -12.39 12.36
C PHE A 155 0.81 -13.50 12.15
N GLU A 156 1.15 -14.54 11.38
CA GLU A 156 0.25 -15.67 11.15
C GLU A 156 -0.04 -16.45 12.43
N ALA A 157 0.98 -16.69 13.27
CA ALA A 157 0.81 -17.34 14.56
C ALA A 157 -0.09 -16.52 15.49
N PHE A 158 0.11 -15.21 15.56
CA PHE A 158 -0.77 -14.29 16.28
C PHE A 158 -2.22 -14.40 15.78
N ARG A 159 -2.45 -14.37 14.47
CA ARG A 159 -3.79 -14.48 13.87
C ARG A 159 -4.43 -15.84 14.18
N ALA A 160 -3.65 -16.92 14.20
CA ALA A 160 -4.12 -18.25 14.59
C ALA A 160 -4.48 -18.32 16.08
N ASP A 161 -3.74 -17.65 16.97
CA ASP A 161 -4.08 -17.57 18.39
C ASP A 161 -5.31 -16.69 18.62
N LEU A 162 -5.44 -15.58 17.92
CA LEU A 162 -6.64 -14.75 17.96
C LEU A 162 -7.89 -15.51 17.51
N ALA A 163 -7.76 -16.42 16.53
CA ALA A 163 -8.86 -17.25 16.05
C ALA A 163 -9.45 -18.14 17.15
N LYS A 164 -8.62 -18.61 18.09
CA LYS A 164 -9.07 -19.45 19.22
C LYS A 164 -10.02 -18.67 20.16
N GLU A 165 -9.84 -17.36 20.25
CA GLU A 165 -10.68 -16.48 21.08
C GLU A 165 -11.84 -15.88 20.32
N ALA A 166 -11.63 -15.56 19.03
CA ALA A 166 -12.65 -14.96 18.18
C ALA A 166 -13.72 -15.96 17.71
N GLY A 167 -13.42 -17.25 17.72
CA GLY A 167 -14.38 -18.31 17.39
C GLY A 167 -14.35 -18.74 15.92
N PRO A 168 -15.29 -19.64 15.53
CA PRO A 168 -15.21 -20.38 14.26
C PRO A 168 -15.41 -19.54 13.00
N ASP A 169 -16.03 -18.36 13.12
CA ASP A 169 -16.26 -17.47 11.98
C ASP A 169 -15.04 -16.60 11.64
N PHE A 170 -14.05 -16.55 12.52
CA PHE A 170 -12.84 -15.79 12.33
C PHE A 170 -11.91 -16.48 11.32
N LYS A 171 -11.45 -15.73 10.34
CA LYS A 171 -10.54 -16.21 9.28
C LYS A 171 -9.13 -15.64 9.50
N PRO A 172 -8.19 -16.42 10.03
CA PRO A 172 -6.86 -15.93 10.36
C PRO A 172 -6.06 -15.45 9.12
N ASP A 173 -6.33 -16.00 7.97
CA ASP A 173 -5.69 -15.68 6.68
C ASP A 173 -6.37 -14.55 5.89
N ALA A 174 -7.50 -14.02 6.37
CA ALA A 174 -8.22 -12.98 5.65
C ALA A 174 -7.50 -11.62 5.65
N LEU A 175 -6.67 -11.35 6.64
CA LEU A 175 -5.95 -10.08 6.82
C LEU A 175 -4.46 -10.28 6.55
N ALA A 176 -3.94 -9.58 5.54
CA ALA A 176 -2.52 -9.53 5.27
C ALA A 176 -1.84 -8.37 6.04
N PRO A 177 -0.54 -8.47 6.36
CA PRO A 177 0.20 -7.40 7.00
C PRO A 177 0.49 -6.26 6.00
N VAL A 178 -0.47 -5.37 5.84
CA VAL A 178 -0.40 -4.22 4.92
C VAL A 178 -0.48 -2.90 5.68
N LEU A 179 0.35 -1.95 5.29
CA LEU A 179 0.31 -0.57 5.77
C LEU A 179 -0.34 0.31 4.71
N MET A 180 -1.53 0.84 4.98
CA MET A 180 -2.20 1.77 4.08
C MET A 180 -1.45 3.09 4.03
N MET A 181 -1.13 3.56 2.82
CA MET A 181 -0.37 4.79 2.60
C MET A 181 -1.25 5.94 2.14
N ALA A 182 -2.05 5.71 1.11
CA ALA A 182 -2.86 6.75 0.50
C ALA A 182 -4.09 6.17 -0.18
N ALA A 183 -5.17 6.93 -0.21
CA ALA A 183 -6.40 6.59 -0.91
C ALA A 183 -7.02 7.80 -1.60
N GLN A 184 -7.79 7.54 -2.65
CA GLN A 184 -8.56 8.53 -3.38
C GLN A 184 -10.01 8.03 -3.55
N PRO A 185 -11.01 8.85 -3.21
CA PRO A 185 -10.92 10.19 -2.61
C PRO A 185 -10.53 10.16 -1.11
N ASP A 186 -10.81 9.08 -0.41
CA ASP A 186 -10.56 8.88 1.02
C ASP A 186 -10.45 7.39 1.36
N PHE A 187 -10.32 7.05 2.65
CA PHE A 187 -10.23 5.67 3.15
C PHE A 187 -11.60 5.01 3.41
N THR A 188 -12.71 5.69 3.19
CA THR A 188 -14.04 5.17 3.51
C THR A 188 -14.36 3.88 2.73
N GLY A 189 -14.70 2.82 3.47
CA GLY A 189 -15.05 1.52 2.90
C GLY A 189 -13.86 0.68 2.40
N TRP A 190 -12.63 1.11 2.61
CA TRP A 190 -11.45 0.30 2.35
C TRP A 190 -11.14 -0.63 3.53
N MET A 191 -10.85 -1.88 3.19
CA MET A 191 -10.46 -2.93 4.12
C MET A 191 -9.25 -3.64 3.56
N PRO A 192 -8.18 -3.87 4.33
CA PRO A 192 -6.98 -4.58 3.87
C PRO A 192 -7.20 -6.10 3.74
N ILE A 193 -8.46 -6.55 3.66
CA ILE A 193 -8.83 -7.96 3.53
C ILE A 193 -8.43 -8.49 2.16
N GLY A 194 -7.83 -9.68 2.13
CA GLY A 194 -7.45 -10.39 0.92
C GLY A 194 -6.43 -9.64 0.07
N ALA A 195 -5.55 -8.84 0.68
CA ALA A 195 -4.39 -8.30 -0.01
C ALA A 195 -3.48 -9.46 -0.44
N ASP A 196 -3.04 -9.43 -1.70
CA ASP A 196 -2.23 -10.49 -2.30
C ASP A 196 -1.08 -9.85 -3.05
N ALA A 197 0.15 -10.11 -2.58
CA ALA A 197 1.36 -9.57 -3.18
C ALA A 197 1.52 -9.97 -4.66
N SER A 198 1.11 -11.18 -5.03
CA SER A 198 1.23 -11.67 -6.41
C SER A 198 0.32 -10.94 -7.40
N ARG A 199 -0.82 -10.43 -6.91
CA ARG A 199 -1.83 -9.76 -7.72
C ARG A 199 -1.75 -8.24 -7.63
N ASP A 200 -1.51 -7.73 -6.44
CA ASP A 200 -1.72 -6.32 -6.12
C ASP A 200 -0.43 -5.48 -6.21
N CYS A 201 0.74 -6.12 -6.23
CA CYS A 201 2.03 -5.42 -6.30
C CYS A 201 2.25 -4.68 -7.63
N ILE A 202 2.60 -3.41 -7.56
CA ILE A 202 2.91 -2.57 -8.72
C ILE A 202 4.39 -2.21 -8.84
N ALA A 203 5.13 -2.21 -7.73
CA ALA A 203 6.57 -2.00 -7.71
C ALA A 203 7.20 -2.60 -6.44
N PRO A 204 8.43 -3.12 -6.49
CA PRO A 204 9.13 -3.62 -5.31
C PRO A 204 9.51 -2.46 -4.37
N VAL A 205 9.80 -2.81 -3.11
CA VAL A 205 10.43 -1.92 -2.13
C VAL A 205 11.81 -2.46 -1.83
N GLU A 206 12.83 -1.63 -2.05
CA GLU A 206 14.23 -1.93 -1.74
C GLU A 206 14.66 -1.21 -0.46
N VAL A 207 15.51 -1.86 0.32
CA VAL A 207 16.02 -1.33 1.60
C VAL A 207 17.45 -0.86 1.41
N GLU A 208 17.70 0.41 1.77
CA GLU A 208 19.00 1.06 1.76
C GLU A 208 19.61 1.16 3.17
#